data_b31b6c56d89b579eaae6e82973401e73
#
_entry.id   b31b6c56d89b579eaae6e82973401e73
#
_cell.length_a   1.000
_cell.length_b   1.000
_cell.length_c   1.000
_cell.angle_alpha   90.00
_cell.angle_beta   90.00
_cell.angle_gamma   90.00
#
_symmetry.space_group_name_H-M   'P 1'
#
loop_
_entity.id
_entity.type
_entity.pdbx_description
1 polymer ?
#
loop_
_entity_poly.entity_id
_entity_poly.type
_entity_poly.pdbx_seq_one_letter_code
_entity_poly.pdbx_strand_id
1 'polypeptide(L)'
;YNLIKDSEGEDFLTLNHDTLWNSKYIKTFDEMQEFYFKNKIKNLLMVVKKNRSFDVRFKGDFNLNGNKLFKEIKNEFIYTGCQILNRKIFQHINKNIFSMSEIWNDLSDKKELYGYESLNEFVHLTDIEIYKKLN
;
A
#
# COMPACT_ATOMS: atom_id res chain seq x y z
N TYR A 1 -4.29 -14.05 3.29
CA TYR A 1 -5.03 -14.10 4.57
C TYR A 1 -4.61 -15.31 5.42
N ASN A 2 -4.48 -16.49 4.84
CA ASN A 2 -4.14 -17.69 5.60
C ASN A 2 -2.82 -17.55 6.39
N LEU A 3 -1.78 -16.98 5.78
CA LEU A 3 -0.50 -16.72 6.46
C LEU A 3 -0.66 -15.84 7.71
N ILE A 4 -1.50 -14.81 7.63
CA ILE A 4 -1.78 -13.91 8.75
C ILE A 4 -2.59 -14.63 9.84
N LYS A 5 -3.53 -15.47 9.44
CA LYS A 5 -4.38 -16.25 10.36
C LYS A 5 -3.55 -17.20 11.23
N ASP A 6 -2.53 -17.82 10.65
CA ASP A 6 -1.70 -18.81 11.31
C ASP A 6 -0.51 -18.19 12.08
N SER A 7 -0.30 -16.89 11.97
CA SER A 7 0.76 -16.16 12.69
C SER A 7 0.30 -15.74 14.08
N GLU A 8 1.23 -15.64 15.03
CA GLU A 8 0.99 -15.12 16.39
C GLU A 8 0.95 -13.59 16.44
N GLY A 9 1.48 -12.90 15.42
CA GLY A 9 1.49 -11.44 15.35
C GLY A 9 0.10 -10.82 15.15
N GLU A 10 -0.06 -9.58 15.57
CA GLU A 10 -1.27 -8.79 15.32
C GLU A 10 -1.11 -7.81 14.15
N ASP A 11 0.06 -7.24 14.00
CA ASP A 11 0.40 -6.27 12.96
C ASP A 11 1.41 -6.87 11.98
N PHE A 12 1.21 -6.58 10.70
CA PHE A 12 2.00 -7.15 9.61
C PHE A 12 2.42 -6.09 8.61
N LEU A 13 3.70 -6.11 8.24
CA LEU A 13 4.21 -5.44 7.06
C LEU A 13 4.15 -6.41 5.89
N THR A 14 3.52 -6.03 4.80
CA THR A 14 3.49 -6.81 3.56
C THR A 14 4.14 -6.03 2.43
N LEU A 15 4.91 -6.72 1.61
CA LEU A 15 5.60 -6.18 0.44
C LEU A 15 5.28 -7.02 -0.78
N ASN A 16 4.94 -6.35 -1.88
CA ASN A 16 4.81 -7.03 -3.17
C ASN A 16 6.21 -7.35 -3.72
N HIS A 17 6.33 -8.51 -4.31
CA HIS A 17 7.61 -9.04 -4.84
C HIS A 17 8.02 -8.44 -6.20
N ASP A 18 7.10 -7.78 -6.89
CA ASP A 18 7.27 -7.17 -8.20
C ASP A 18 7.61 -5.67 -8.14
N THR A 19 7.75 -5.10 -6.96
CA THR A 19 8.31 -3.77 -6.72
C THR A 19 9.79 -3.89 -6.37
N LEU A 20 10.64 -3.06 -6.99
CA LEU A 20 12.06 -3.00 -6.67
C LEU A 20 12.30 -2.13 -5.43
N TRP A 21 12.48 -2.78 -4.31
CA TRP A 21 12.79 -2.16 -3.03
C TRP A 21 14.30 -1.98 -2.89
N ASN A 22 14.76 -0.73 -2.84
CA ASN A 22 16.17 -0.39 -2.64
C ASN A 22 16.42 0.18 -1.24
N SER A 23 17.69 0.44 -0.90
CA SER A 23 18.08 0.92 0.42
C SER A 23 17.44 2.27 0.83
N LYS A 24 16.99 3.09 -0.11
CA LYS A 24 16.30 4.35 0.17
C LYS A 24 14.95 4.13 0.85
N TYR A 25 14.34 2.96 0.67
CA TYR A 25 13.07 2.60 1.32
C TYR A 25 13.22 2.25 2.80
N ILE A 26 14.40 1.91 3.30
CA ILE A 26 14.62 1.55 4.71
C ILE A 26 14.12 2.67 5.62
N LYS A 27 14.55 3.90 5.36
CA LYS A 27 14.09 5.07 6.12
C LYS A 27 12.57 5.28 6.01
N THR A 28 12.03 5.09 4.82
CA THR A 28 10.58 5.22 4.58
C THR A 28 9.79 4.17 5.36
N PHE A 29 10.27 2.92 5.44
CA PHE A 29 9.65 1.88 6.25
C PHE A 29 9.65 2.23 7.73
N ASP A 30 10.77 2.73 8.26
CA ASP A 30 10.88 3.14 9.66
C ASP A 30 9.91 4.29 9.99
N GLU A 31 9.86 5.31 9.17
CA GLU A 31 8.96 6.46 9.32
C GLU A 31 7.49 6.04 9.21
N MET A 32 7.17 5.16 8.26
CA MET A 32 5.83 4.62 8.06
C MET A 32 5.37 3.79 9.26
N GLN A 33 6.25 2.96 9.81
CA GLN A 33 5.98 2.15 10.99
C GLN A 33 5.73 3.02 12.23
N GLU A 34 6.58 4.04 12.44
CA GLU A 34 6.41 5.00 13.53
C GLU A 34 5.04 5.72 13.42
N PHE A 35 4.70 6.20 12.24
CA PHE A 35 3.42 6.85 11.97
C PHE A 35 2.23 5.92 12.25
N TYR A 36 2.32 4.67 11.82
CA TYR A 36 1.28 3.65 12.02
C TYR A 36 0.97 3.44 13.49
N PHE A 37 1.99 3.18 14.32
CA PHE A 37 1.80 2.91 15.75
C PHE A 37 1.43 4.16 16.54
N LYS A 38 2.05 5.30 16.27
CA LYS A 38 1.76 6.56 16.93
C LYS A 38 0.29 6.98 16.76
N ASN A 39 -0.27 6.76 15.58
CA ASN A 39 -1.64 7.17 15.27
C ASN A 39 -2.66 6.04 15.46
N LYS A 40 -2.25 4.88 15.98
CA LYS A 40 -3.11 3.70 16.20
C LYS A 40 -3.89 3.29 14.94
N ILE A 41 -3.24 3.37 13.80
CA ILE A 41 -3.80 3.01 12.49
C ILE A 41 -3.92 1.49 12.39
N LYS A 42 -4.92 1.01 11.66
CA LYS A 42 -5.14 -0.43 11.44
C LYS A 42 -4.84 -0.88 10.02
N ASN A 43 -4.80 0.04 9.06
CA ASN A 43 -4.34 -0.22 7.71
C ASN A 43 -3.71 1.03 7.12
N LEU A 44 -2.44 0.96 6.79
CA LEU A 44 -1.64 2.04 6.22
C LEU A 44 -0.98 1.55 4.93
N LEU A 45 -1.32 2.17 3.81
CA LEU A 45 -0.74 1.89 2.51
C LEU A 45 0.37 2.88 2.20
N MET A 46 1.51 2.39 1.71
CA MET A 46 2.51 3.28 1.10
C MET A 46 2.06 3.62 -0.31
N VAL A 47 1.99 4.91 -0.58
CA VAL A 47 1.60 5.45 -1.88
C VAL A 47 2.66 6.40 -2.42
N VAL A 48 2.67 6.58 -3.71
CA VAL A 48 3.61 7.46 -4.41
C VAL A 48 2.87 8.25 -5.49
N LYS A 49 3.28 9.49 -5.73
CA LYS A 49 2.73 10.27 -6.85
C LYS A 49 3.08 9.62 -8.18
N LYS A 50 2.18 9.70 -9.16
CA LYS A 50 2.38 9.15 -10.51
C LYS A 50 3.68 9.61 -11.17
N ASN A 51 4.08 10.87 -10.95
CA ASN A 51 5.31 11.43 -11.54
C ASN A 51 6.61 10.85 -10.96
N ARG A 52 6.53 10.02 -9.92
CA ARG A 52 7.67 9.28 -9.35
C ARG A 52 7.74 7.83 -9.83
N SER A 53 6.77 7.39 -10.62
CA SER A 53 6.76 6.05 -11.19
C SER A 53 7.66 5.98 -12.42
N PHE A 54 8.55 4.98 -12.45
CA PHE A 54 9.35 4.66 -13.63
C PHE A 54 8.46 4.21 -14.80
N ASP A 55 7.44 3.40 -14.52
CA ASP A 55 6.40 3.06 -15.48
C ASP A 55 5.34 4.17 -15.52
N VAL A 56 5.39 4.98 -16.55
CA VAL A 56 4.50 6.14 -16.74
C VAL A 56 3.06 5.76 -17.13
N ARG A 57 2.79 4.49 -17.39
CA ARG A 57 1.47 3.97 -17.80
C ARG A 57 0.48 3.85 -16.65
N PHE A 58 0.95 3.90 -15.40
CA PHE A 58 0.08 3.84 -14.23
C PHE A 58 -0.93 5.00 -14.18
N LYS A 59 -2.19 4.65 -13.98
CA LYS A 59 -3.30 5.63 -13.90
C LYS A 59 -3.56 6.20 -12.52
N GLY A 60 -2.95 5.61 -11.48
CA GLY A 60 -3.21 5.90 -10.08
C GLY A 60 -4.35 5.05 -9.51
N ASP A 61 -4.27 4.82 -8.21
CA ASP A 61 -5.20 3.98 -7.46
C ASP A 61 -6.03 4.79 -6.47
N PHE A 62 -5.44 5.87 -5.92
CA PHE A 62 -6.01 6.69 -4.85
C PHE A 62 -5.68 8.17 -5.01
N ASN A 63 -6.47 8.99 -4.32
CA ASN A 63 -6.09 10.34 -3.93
C ASN A 63 -5.78 10.37 -2.43
N LEU A 64 -5.03 11.37 -2.00
CA LEU A 64 -4.60 11.55 -0.61
C LEU A 64 -5.01 12.94 -0.12
N ASN A 65 -5.76 12.97 0.99
CA ASN A 65 -6.09 14.21 1.68
C ASN A 65 -5.66 14.10 3.15
N GLY A 66 -4.67 14.90 3.52
CA GLY A 66 -3.94 14.64 4.76
C GLY A 66 -3.29 13.26 4.70
N ASN A 67 -3.68 12.37 5.60
CA ASN A 67 -3.22 10.98 5.63
C ASN A 67 -4.31 9.97 5.24
N LYS A 68 -5.44 10.44 4.70
CA LYS A 68 -6.56 9.57 4.32
C LYS A 68 -6.61 9.37 2.82
N LEU A 69 -6.74 8.10 2.43
CA LEU A 69 -6.89 7.68 1.05
C LEU A 69 -8.36 7.59 0.65
N PHE A 70 -8.65 8.01 -0.56
CA PHE A 70 -9.96 7.90 -1.19
C PHE A 70 -9.82 7.73 -2.70
N LYS A 71 -10.89 7.33 -3.35
CA LYS A 71 -10.92 7.13 -4.80
C LYS A 71 -11.84 8.13 -5.48
N GLU A 72 -11.40 8.59 -6.63
CA GLU A 72 -12.18 9.41 -7.58
C GLU A 72 -12.02 8.85 -9.00
N ILE A 73 -12.60 9.55 -9.98
CA ILE A 73 -12.45 9.20 -11.40
C ILE A 73 -10.97 9.34 -11.83
N LYS A 74 -10.28 10.38 -11.33
CA LYS A 74 -8.85 10.60 -11.55
C LYS A 74 -8.11 10.51 -10.23
N ASN A 75 -7.14 9.61 -10.16
CA ASN A 75 -6.34 9.38 -8.97
C ASN A 75 -4.87 9.73 -9.26
N GLU A 76 -4.23 10.40 -8.31
CA GLU A 76 -2.86 10.91 -8.46
C GLU A 76 -1.79 10.05 -7.79
N PHE A 77 -2.20 9.10 -6.94
CA PHE A 77 -1.29 8.25 -6.19
C PHE A 77 -1.40 6.78 -6.61
N ILE A 78 -0.26 6.11 -6.65
CA ILE A 78 -0.13 4.68 -6.93
C ILE A 78 0.15 3.96 -5.62
N TYR A 79 -0.54 2.85 -5.37
CA TYR A 79 -0.19 1.91 -4.31
C TYR A 79 1.10 1.18 -4.67
N THR A 80 2.12 1.27 -3.82
CA THR A 80 3.46 0.75 -4.12
C THR A 80 3.61 -0.76 -3.92
N GLY A 81 2.61 -1.42 -3.34
CA GLY A 81 2.72 -2.81 -2.92
C GLY A 81 3.22 -2.99 -1.49
N CYS A 82 3.39 -1.90 -0.73
CA CYS A 82 3.75 -1.94 0.68
C CYS A 82 2.60 -1.48 1.55
N GLN A 83 2.23 -2.27 2.56
CA GLN A 83 1.26 -1.85 3.57
C GLN A 83 1.60 -2.41 4.94
N ILE A 84 1.18 -1.69 5.97
CA ILE A 84 1.11 -2.20 7.34
C ILE A 84 -0.36 -2.38 7.69
N LEU A 85 -0.71 -3.53 8.22
CA LEU A 85 -2.08 -3.86 8.58
C LEU A 85 -2.17 -4.63 9.90
N ASN A 86 -3.26 -4.41 10.62
CA ASN A 86 -3.62 -5.20 11.80
C ASN A 86 -4.61 -6.29 11.41
N ARG A 87 -4.44 -7.50 11.97
CA ARG A 87 -5.34 -8.63 11.67
C ARG A 87 -6.82 -8.36 11.94
N LYS A 88 -7.13 -7.41 12.81
CA LYS A 88 -8.50 -7.04 13.15
C LYS A 88 -9.30 -6.50 11.97
N ILE A 89 -8.65 -5.99 10.92
CA ILE A 89 -9.36 -5.56 9.70
C ILE A 89 -10.10 -6.70 9.00
N PHE A 90 -9.72 -7.96 9.28
CA PHE A 90 -10.33 -9.16 8.71
C PHE A 90 -11.45 -9.77 9.57
N GLN A 91 -11.72 -9.25 10.77
CA GLN A 91 -12.66 -9.87 11.74
C GLN A 91 -14.09 -10.03 11.26
N HIS A 92 -14.53 -9.17 10.33
CA HIS A 92 -15.89 -9.18 9.80
C HIS A 92 -16.00 -9.89 8.44
N ILE A 93 -14.93 -10.53 7.97
CA ILE A 93 -14.91 -11.21 6.69
C ILE A 93 -15.30 -12.67 6.88
N ASN A 94 -16.48 -13.05 6.39
CA ASN A 94 -16.99 -14.41 6.44
C ASN A 94 -16.62 -15.26 5.21
N LYS A 95 -15.78 -14.72 4.31
CA LYS A 95 -15.35 -15.39 3.09
C LYS A 95 -13.93 -15.91 3.25
N ASN A 96 -13.66 -17.12 2.76
CA ASN A 96 -12.31 -17.67 2.71
C ASN A 96 -11.44 -17.04 1.59
N ILE A 97 -12.09 -16.47 0.57
CA ILE A 97 -11.44 -15.81 -0.57
C ILE A 97 -12.04 -14.42 -0.72
N PHE A 98 -11.18 -13.39 -0.68
CA PHE A 98 -11.55 -11.99 -0.89
C PHE A 98 -10.34 -11.23 -1.45
N SER A 99 -10.59 -10.10 -2.10
CA SER A 99 -9.52 -9.20 -2.52
C SER A 99 -9.24 -8.14 -1.45
N MET A 100 -7.99 -7.69 -1.35
CA MET A 100 -7.67 -6.54 -0.49
C MET A 100 -8.41 -5.28 -0.91
N SER A 101 -8.77 -5.15 -2.19
CA SER A 101 -9.57 -4.03 -2.70
C SER A 101 -10.94 -3.92 -2.02
N GLU A 102 -11.59 -5.04 -1.69
CA GLU A 102 -12.87 -5.04 -0.95
C GLU A 102 -12.68 -4.41 0.43
N ILE A 103 -11.60 -4.78 1.13
CA ILE A 103 -11.26 -4.23 2.47
C ILE A 103 -10.93 -2.75 2.37
N TRP A 104 -10.11 -2.36 1.40
CA TRP A 104 -9.75 -0.95 1.22
C TRP A 104 -10.94 -0.08 0.87
N ASN A 105 -11.88 -0.57 0.06
CA ASN A 105 -13.10 0.16 -0.25
C ASN A 105 -13.95 0.38 1.00
N ASP A 106 -14.17 -0.66 1.82
CA ASP A 106 -14.91 -0.56 3.09
C ASP A 106 -14.25 0.44 4.05
N LEU A 107 -12.92 0.36 4.21
CA LEU A 107 -12.16 1.28 5.06
C LEU A 107 -12.18 2.72 4.51
N SER A 108 -12.12 2.88 3.21
CA SER A 108 -12.20 4.19 2.55
C SER A 108 -13.57 4.84 2.78
N ASP A 109 -14.65 4.09 2.65
CA ASP A 109 -16.02 4.56 2.91
C ASP A 109 -16.20 5.00 4.35
N LYS A 110 -15.55 4.33 5.29
CA LYS A 110 -15.51 4.68 6.72
C LYS A 110 -14.51 5.78 7.05
N LYS A 111 -13.72 6.28 6.07
CA LYS A 111 -12.62 7.23 6.26
C LYS A 111 -11.53 6.71 7.21
N GLU A 112 -11.28 5.41 7.17
CA GLU A 112 -10.29 4.69 7.98
C GLU A 112 -9.14 4.09 7.15
N LEU A 113 -9.10 4.34 5.84
CA LEU A 113 -7.98 3.96 4.98
C LEU A 113 -6.93 5.06 4.99
N TYR A 114 -5.74 4.73 5.47
CA TYR A 114 -4.63 5.69 5.61
C TYR A 114 -3.56 5.46 4.56
N GLY A 115 -2.93 6.53 4.13
CA GLY A 115 -1.81 6.53 3.20
C GLY A 115 -0.58 7.22 3.77
N TYR A 116 0.57 6.66 3.48
CA TYR A 116 1.88 7.26 3.72
C TYR A 116 2.55 7.55 2.37
N GLU A 117 2.84 8.83 2.10
CA GLU A 117 3.46 9.23 0.84
C GLU A 117 4.95 8.94 0.86
N SER A 118 5.42 8.08 -0.06
CA SER A 118 6.84 7.90 -0.34
C SER A 118 7.34 8.95 -1.31
N LEU A 119 8.48 9.52 -1.02
CA LEU A 119 9.19 10.45 -1.93
C LEU A 119 10.26 9.75 -2.77
N ASN A 120 10.40 8.43 -2.66
CA ASN A 120 11.31 7.64 -3.46
C ASN A 120 10.76 7.41 -4.88
N GLU A 121 11.65 7.11 -5.80
CA GLU A 121 11.27 6.59 -7.11
C GLU A 121 10.60 5.23 -6.94
N PHE A 122 9.52 5.02 -7.66
CA PHE A 122 8.77 3.77 -7.67
C PHE A 122 9.04 2.99 -8.95
N VAL A 123 9.62 1.81 -8.81
CA VAL A 123 9.92 0.91 -9.93
C VAL A 123 9.17 -0.39 -9.73
N HIS A 124 8.18 -0.62 -10.58
CA HIS A 124 7.40 -1.84 -10.61
C HIS A 124 7.73 -2.65 -11.86
N LEU A 125 8.02 -3.92 -11.70
CA LEU A 125 8.29 -4.84 -12.81
C LEU A 125 6.97 -5.31 -13.44
N THR A 126 6.30 -4.39 -14.12
CA THR A 126 4.97 -4.62 -14.70
C THR A 126 5.02 -5.70 -15.78
N ASP A 127 6.06 -5.65 -16.62
CA ASP A 127 6.27 -6.57 -17.71
C ASP A 127 7.73 -6.58 -18.21
N ILE A 128 8.00 -7.39 -19.23
CA ILE A 128 9.33 -7.52 -19.82
C ILE A 128 9.83 -6.22 -20.49
N GLU A 129 8.93 -5.35 -20.93
CA GLU A 129 9.30 -4.06 -21.52
C GLU A 129 9.92 -3.14 -20.47
N ILE A 130 9.31 -3.04 -19.29
CA ILE A 130 9.86 -2.29 -18.19
C ILE A 130 11.20 -2.87 -17.73
N TYR A 131 11.31 -4.20 -17.61
CA TYR A 131 12.57 -4.86 -17.28
C TYR A 131 13.70 -4.49 -18.25
N LYS A 132 13.43 -4.50 -19.57
CA LYS A 132 14.43 -4.12 -20.58
C LYS A 132 14.83 -2.66 -20.50
N LYS A 133 13.95 -1.75 -20.11
CA LYS A 133 14.27 -0.32 -19.95
C LYS A 133 15.15 -0.04 -18.72
N LEU A 134 15.16 -0.94 -17.73
CA LEU A 134 16.02 -0.82 -16.54
C LEU A 134 17.46 -1.25 -16.79
N ASN A 135 17.70 -2.03 -17.82
CA ASN A 135 19.02 -2.52 -18.24
C ASN A 135 19.49 -1.75 -19.49
#